data_e5fc0696c9454e033dd15acf1bc71ac2
#
_entry.id   e5fc0696c9454e033dd15acf1bc71ac2
#
_cell.length_a   1.000
_cell.length_b   1.000
_cell.length_c   1.000
_cell.angle_alpha   90.00
_cell.angle_beta   90.00
_cell.angle_gamma   90.00
#
_symmetry.space_group_name_H-M   'P 1'
#
loop_
_entity.id
_entity.type
_entity.pdbx_description
1 polymer ?
#
loop_
_entity_poly.entity_id
_entity_poly.type
_entity_poly.pdbx_seq_one_letter_code
_entity_poly.pdbx_strand_id
1 'polypeptide(L)'
;MYITLANIHSCRKEVTKAWGRSVHTQSDCVDLSEAIFAKTDKKVASHTLRRFFGLVSFDGQFRKSTLDNLAKFVGYESCNEFLDHLKNEEDLVELLVRLQVQNVEIDEFYINRLIDRDISMEAVMMAGHLINLRLEQNDQDRVVRMFQALEPVNENRRAYYAIISVFAHYVGPKFYRLEDKAFIERLMVETPFINMVLSFYVPVMELNGTYGHHIEMMLNVSNEEEHQAFGHSLLANRELLNGNRDRAKVHFRKIPSGDYFSILEGRIAVLDFLLNGVDSDALGGHFTPPANQAIFYFKAITPLLVAFNEVELLEQLIREHDLLNITSQHWMEESVKKQTELAMAWILAKQGETKESKAILGVLKNTTFPRDYQGTSQLIIEATEAVLQA
;
A
#
# COMPACT_ATOMS: atom_id res chain seq x y z
N MET A 1 9.23 -26.08 -12.99
CA MET A 1 9.97 -25.18 -12.08
C MET A 1 9.88 -23.79 -12.68
N TYR A 2 9.15 -22.92 -12.04
CA TYR A 2 9.03 -21.51 -12.46
C TYR A 2 10.18 -20.73 -11.82
N ILE A 3 11.05 -20.16 -12.64
CA ILE A 3 12.07 -19.23 -12.18
C ILE A 3 11.52 -17.84 -12.31
N THR A 4 11.49 -17.10 -11.21
CA THR A 4 11.00 -15.72 -11.18
C THR A 4 11.99 -14.77 -11.88
N LEU A 5 11.52 -13.62 -12.34
CA LEU A 5 12.40 -12.59 -12.93
C LEU A 5 13.47 -12.13 -11.93
N ALA A 6 13.16 -12.08 -10.65
CA ALA A 6 14.12 -11.75 -9.58
C ALA A 6 15.27 -12.77 -9.53
N ASN A 7 14.97 -14.06 -9.58
CA ASN A 7 15.98 -15.12 -9.60
C ASN A 7 16.87 -15.08 -10.85
N ILE A 8 16.29 -14.69 -12.01
CA ILE A 8 17.07 -14.47 -13.24
C ILE A 8 18.03 -13.29 -13.06
N HIS A 9 17.56 -12.21 -12.43
CA HIS A 9 18.39 -11.04 -12.17
C HIS A 9 19.58 -11.38 -11.24
N SER A 10 19.32 -12.07 -10.14
CA SER A 10 20.38 -12.55 -9.23
C SER A 10 21.37 -13.44 -9.93
N CYS A 11 20.89 -14.36 -10.79
CA CYS A 11 21.77 -15.21 -11.59
C CYS A 11 22.63 -14.41 -12.59
N ARG A 12 22.09 -13.36 -13.24
CA ARG A 12 22.85 -12.46 -14.11
C ARG A 12 23.98 -11.77 -13.33
N LYS A 13 23.67 -11.25 -12.13
CA LYS A 13 24.64 -10.58 -11.27
C LYS A 13 25.79 -11.49 -10.89
N GLU A 14 25.51 -12.71 -10.45
CA GLU A 14 26.55 -13.69 -10.09
C GLU A 14 27.35 -14.16 -11.30
N VAL A 15 26.72 -14.37 -12.46
CA VAL A 15 27.44 -14.70 -13.71
C VAL A 15 28.38 -13.56 -14.12
N THR A 16 27.92 -12.32 -14.05
CA THR A 16 28.74 -11.12 -14.36
C THR A 16 29.93 -11.01 -13.41
N LYS A 17 29.70 -11.23 -12.11
CA LYS A 17 30.74 -11.23 -11.07
C LYS A 17 31.76 -12.35 -11.30
N ALA A 18 31.31 -13.58 -11.57
CA ALA A 18 32.19 -14.72 -11.86
C ALA A 18 33.00 -14.55 -13.15
N TRP A 19 32.45 -13.82 -14.13
CA TRP A 19 33.14 -13.51 -15.37
C TRP A 19 34.10 -12.33 -15.25
N GLY A 20 33.90 -11.45 -14.27
CA GLY A 20 34.74 -10.29 -13.98
C GLY A 20 34.49 -9.07 -14.86
N ARG A 21 33.47 -9.07 -15.72
CA ARG A 21 33.08 -7.93 -16.57
C ARG A 21 31.59 -7.93 -16.92
N SER A 22 31.04 -6.76 -17.26
CA SER A 22 29.62 -6.58 -17.61
C SER A 22 29.31 -7.08 -19.03
N VAL A 23 28.06 -7.50 -19.26
CA VAL A 23 27.57 -8.01 -20.56
C VAL A 23 26.65 -6.96 -21.18
N HIS A 24 27.11 -6.29 -22.23
CA HIS A 24 26.35 -5.21 -22.92
C HIS A 24 26.19 -5.44 -24.41
N THR A 25 26.99 -6.30 -25.01
CA THR A 25 27.04 -6.49 -26.46
C THR A 25 26.88 -7.94 -26.86
N GLN A 26 26.66 -8.19 -28.16
CA GLN A 26 26.67 -9.52 -28.75
C GLN A 26 28.06 -10.18 -28.61
N SER A 27 29.13 -9.40 -28.76
CA SER A 27 30.50 -9.91 -28.60
C SER A 27 30.72 -10.42 -27.17
N ASP A 28 30.27 -9.69 -26.15
CA ASP A 28 30.36 -10.13 -24.76
C ASP A 28 29.65 -11.45 -24.53
N CYS A 29 28.51 -11.70 -25.20
CA CYS A 29 27.81 -12.98 -25.12
C CYS A 29 28.55 -14.12 -25.81
N VAL A 30 29.33 -13.84 -26.85
CA VAL A 30 30.20 -14.86 -27.50
C VAL A 30 31.35 -15.23 -26.57
N ASP A 31 32.06 -14.23 -26.05
CA ASP A 31 33.19 -14.44 -25.14
C ASP A 31 32.74 -15.13 -23.84
N LEU A 32 31.58 -14.74 -23.28
CA LEU A 32 31.00 -15.40 -22.10
C LEU A 32 30.61 -16.85 -22.41
N SER A 33 30.09 -17.15 -23.61
CA SER A 33 29.78 -18.52 -24.04
C SER A 33 31.02 -19.42 -24.04
N GLU A 34 32.15 -18.88 -24.47
CA GLU A 34 33.44 -19.57 -24.47
C GLU A 34 34.00 -19.74 -23.05
N ALA A 35 33.88 -18.71 -22.21
CA ALA A 35 34.29 -18.79 -20.80
C ALA A 35 33.46 -19.83 -20.03
N ILE A 36 32.12 -19.87 -20.26
CA ILE A 36 31.26 -20.90 -19.66
C ILE A 36 31.69 -22.29 -20.11
N PHE A 37 31.95 -22.49 -21.42
CA PHE A 37 32.42 -23.78 -21.95
C PHE A 37 33.75 -24.20 -21.34
N ALA A 38 34.70 -23.30 -21.27
CA ALA A 38 36.01 -23.56 -20.68
C ALA A 38 35.93 -24.00 -19.20
N LYS A 39 34.97 -23.47 -18.44
CA LYS A 39 34.81 -23.76 -17.00
C LYS A 39 33.92 -24.97 -16.72
N THR A 40 32.89 -25.22 -17.54
CA THR A 40 31.83 -26.22 -17.25
C THR A 40 31.79 -27.39 -18.22
N ASP A 41 32.62 -27.36 -19.27
CA ASP A 41 32.61 -28.30 -20.40
C ASP A 41 31.23 -28.40 -21.11
N LYS A 42 30.39 -27.38 -20.92
CA LYS A 42 29.06 -27.27 -21.53
C LYS A 42 28.84 -25.90 -22.11
N LYS A 43 28.49 -25.85 -23.39
CA LYS A 43 28.29 -24.58 -24.09
C LYS A 43 26.86 -24.03 -23.86
N VAL A 44 26.77 -22.79 -23.48
CA VAL A 44 25.53 -21.99 -23.55
C VAL A 44 25.62 -21.09 -24.77
N ALA A 45 24.75 -21.27 -25.75
CA ALA A 45 24.82 -20.53 -26.99
C ALA A 45 24.69 -19.00 -26.78
N SER A 46 25.49 -18.22 -27.51
CA SER A 46 25.53 -16.76 -27.38
C SER A 46 24.15 -16.08 -27.58
N HIS A 47 23.32 -16.62 -28.49
CA HIS A 47 21.96 -16.10 -28.67
C HIS A 47 21.07 -16.33 -27.42
N THR A 48 21.30 -17.43 -26.68
CA THR A 48 20.60 -17.70 -25.42
C THR A 48 21.07 -16.72 -24.33
N LEU A 49 22.38 -16.43 -24.30
CA LEU A 49 22.94 -15.43 -23.39
C LEU A 49 22.40 -14.00 -23.67
N ARG A 50 22.25 -13.64 -24.97
CA ARG A 50 21.63 -12.37 -25.35
C ARG A 50 20.20 -12.22 -24.78
N ARG A 51 19.41 -13.28 -24.84
CA ARG A 51 18.06 -13.33 -24.22
C ARG A 51 18.16 -13.29 -22.69
N PHE A 52 19.08 -14.08 -22.16
CA PHE A 52 19.28 -14.17 -20.70
C PHE A 52 19.69 -12.81 -20.10
N PHE A 53 20.57 -12.05 -20.75
CA PHE A 53 20.98 -10.71 -20.30
C PHE A 53 20.04 -9.58 -20.74
N GLY A 54 18.96 -9.90 -21.43
CA GLY A 54 17.96 -8.88 -21.84
C GLY A 54 18.40 -7.99 -23.00
N LEU A 55 19.44 -8.40 -23.76
CA LEU A 55 19.89 -7.68 -24.98
C LEU A 55 18.93 -7.87 -26.15
N VAL A 56 18.04 -8.86 -26.06
CA VAL A 56 16.98 -9.18 -27.01
C VAL A 56 15.72 -9.53 -26.23
N SER A 57 14.57 -9.03 -26.66
CA SER A 57 13.28 -9.37 -26.08
C SER A 57 13.02 -10.88 -26.12
N PHE A 58 12.53 -11.44 -25.01
CA PHE A 58 12.26 -12.86 -24.87
C PHE A 58 11.13 -13.09 -23.87
N ASP A 59 9.99 -13.55 -24.36
CA ASP A 59 8.78 -13.82 -23.56
C ASP A 59 8.66 -15.29 -23.13
N GLY A 60 9.70 -16.11 -23.39
CA GLY A 60 9.73 -17.53 -23.07
C GLY A 60 10.46 -17.85 -21.76
N GLN A 61 10.44 -19.13 -21.41
CA GLN A 61 11.19 -19.65 -20.27
C GLN A 61 12.54 -20.25 -20.71
N PHE A 62 13.55 -20.05 -19.87
CA PHE A 62 14.86 -20.69 -20.09
C PHE A 62 14.77 -22.18 -19.72
N ARG A 63 15.43 -23.02 -20.55
CA ARG A 63 15.52 -24.44 -20.25
C ARG A 63 16.32 -24.67 -18.97
N LYS A 64 15.90 -25.66 -18.18
CA LYS A 64 16.58 -26.04 -16.94
C LYS A 64 18.08 -26.28 -17.17
N SER A 65 18.44 -26.98 -18.25
CA SER A 65 19.84 -27.26 -18.60
C SER A 65 20.67 -25.99 -18.84
N THR A 66 20.08 -24.93 -19.38
CA THR A 66 20.77 -23.65 -19.56
C THR A 66 21.05 -23.02 -18.19
N LEU A 67 20.07 -23.02 -17.31
CA LEU A 67 20.19 -22.44 -15.97
C LEU A 67 21.16 -23.25 -15.08
N ASP A 68 21.15 -24.58 -15.20
CA ASP A 68 22.11 -25.43 -14.50
C ASP A 68 23.56 -25.17 -14.97
N ASN A 69 23.77 -24.90 -16.29
CA ASN A 69 25.09 -24.56 -16.78
C ASN A 69 25.56 -23.17 -16.32
N LEU A 70 24.66 -22.21 -16.21
CA LEU A 70 24.96 -20.89 -15.63
C LEU A 70 25.28 -21.01 -14.14
N ALA A 71 24.52 -21.81 -13.39
CA ALA A 71 24.78 -22.10 -11.99
C ALA A 71 26.17 -22.77 -11.79
N LYS A 72 26.51 -23.74 -12.64
CA LYS A 72 27.86 -24.36 -12.63
C LYS A 72 28.96 -23.37 -12.90
N PHE A 73 28.73 -22.43 -13.80
CA PHE A 73 29.71 -21.39 -14.09
C PHE A 73 29.98 -20.50 -12.87
N VAL A 74 29.01 -20.26 -12.03
CA VAL A 74 29.13 -19.47 -10.78
C VAL A 74 29.53 -20.32 -9.57
N GLY A 75 29.65 -21.64 -9.71
CA GLY A 75 30.22 -22.52 -8.68
C GLY A 75 29.23 -23.42 -7.96
N TYR A 76 27.99 -23.51 -8.42
CA TYR A 76 26.95 -24.41 -7.87
C TYR A 76 26.77 -25.63 -8.77
N GLU A 77 26.36 -26.78 -8.21
CA GLU A 77 26.13 -27.99 -9.00
C GLU A 77 24.88 -27.93 -9.88
N SER A 78 23.88 -27.12 -9.47
CA SER A 78 22.62 -26.97 -10.19
C SER A 78 21.97 -25.61 -9.93
N CYS A 79 21.01 -25.24 -10.78
CA CYS A 79 20.18 -24.07 -10.57
C CYS A 79 19.34 -24.16 -9.27
N ASN A 80 18.95 -25.37 -8.85
CA ASN A 80 18.24 -25.55 -7.59
C ASN A 80 19.12 -25.20 -6.40
N GLU A 81 20.35 -25.70 -6.38
CA GLU A 81 21.31 -25.39 -5.33
C GLU A 81 21.61 -23.88 -5.27
N PHE A 82 21.80 -23.25 -6.42
CA PHE A 82 21.96 -21.80 -6.51
C PHE A 82 20.74 -21.05 -5.91
N LEU A 83 19.51 -21.49 -6.25
CA LEU A 83 18.29 -20.88 -5.72
C LEU A 83 18.11 -21.14 -4.23
N ASP A 84 18.50 -22.30 -3.74
CA ASP A 84 18.47 -22.61 -2.31
C ASP A 84 19.54 -21.82 -1.55
N HIS A 85 20.69 -21.58 -2.16
CA HIS A 85 21.70 -20.67 -1.60
C HIS A 85 21.20 -19.22 -1.54
N LEU A 86 20.54 -18.71 -2.59
CA LEU A 86 19.93 -17.38 -2.58
C LEU A 86 18.86 -17.25 -1.49
N LYS A 87 18.10 -18.32 -1.21
CA LYS A 87 17.15 -18.33 -0.09
C LYS A 87 17.85 -18.35 1.27
N ASN A 88 18.96 -19.08 1.36
CA ASN A 88 19.73 -19.22 2.60
C ASN A 88 20.63 -17.99 2.88
N GLU A 89 21.00 -17.19 1.87
CA GLU A 89 21.68 -15.91 2.10
C GLU A 89 20.77 -14.88 2.80
N GLU A 90 19.46 -15.11 2.77
CA GLU A 90 18.45 -14.32 3.50
C GLU A 90 17.83 -15.15 4.65
N ASP A 91 18.59 -15.96 5.35
CA ASP A 91 18.09 -16.59 6.58
C ASP A 91 17.75 -15.48 7.58
N LEU A 92 16.45 -15.35 7.83
CA LEU A 92 15.87 -14.35 8.73
C LEU A 92 16.55 -14.40 10.12
N VAL A 93 16.99 -15.58 10.55
CA VAL A 93 17.64 -15.80 11.86
C VAL A 93 19.07 -15.25 11.81
N GLU A 94 19.83 -15.52 10.77
CA GLU A 94 21.19 -14.97 10.60
C GLU A 94 21.14 -13.45 10.48
N LEU A 95 20.12 -12.93 9.80
CA LEU A 95 19.84 -11.51 9.70
C LEU A 95 19.50 -10.91 11.05
N LEU A 96 18.60 -11.52 11.82
CA LEU A 96 18.23 -11.06 13.16
C LEU A 96 19.41 -11.10 14.14
N VAL A 97 20.30 -12.09 14.01
CA VAL A 97 21.55 -12.16 14.79
C VAL A 97 22.50 -11.05 14.40
N ARG A 98 22.67 -10.75 13.10
CA ARG A 98 23.45 -9.58 12.63
C ARG A 98 22.82 -8.26 13.09
N LEU A 99 21.49 -8.15 13.11
CA LEU A 99 20.75 -7.00 13.63
C LEU A 99 21.06 -6.72 15.10
N GLN A 100 21.24 -7.75 15.90
CA GLN A 100 21.61 -7.60 17.32
C GLN A 100 23.07 -7.21 17.54
N VAL A 101 23.96 -7.61 16.62
CA VAL A 101 25.42 -7.48 16.80
C VAL A 101 26.00 -6.24 16.10
N GLN A 102 25.38 -5.71 15.03
CA GLN A 102 25.97 -4.64 14.19
C GLN A 102 24.99 -3.48 13.97
N ASN A 103 25.19 -2.42 14.71
CA ASN A 103 24.21 -1.38 15.03
C ASN A 103 23.82 -0.36 13.93
N VAL A 104 24.42 -0.23 12.78
CA VAL A 104 24.19 0.92 11.86
C VAL A 104 23.92 0.51 10.42
N GLU A 105 24.60 -0.48 9.90
CA GLU A 105 24.62 -0.77 8.45
C GLU A 105 23.35 -1.46 7.90
N ILE A 106 22.53 -2.03 8.78
CA ILE A 106 21.40 -2.87 8.36
C ILE A 106 20.16 -2.05 8.04
N ASP A 107 19.89 -1.01 8.82
CA ASP A 107 18.77 -0.10 8.55
C ASP A 107 18.97 0.55 7.16
N GLU A 108 20.18 1.04 6.88
CA GLU A 108 20.56 1.59 5.58
C GLU A 108 20.49 0.55 4.46
N PHE A 109 20.96 -0.66 4.72
CA PHE A 109 20.92 -1.74 3.72
C PHE A 109 19.49 -2.04 3.26
N TYR A 110 18.53 -2.20 4.20
CA TYR A 110 17.15 -2.50 3.84
C TYR A 110 16.42 -1.30 3.27
N ILE A 111 16.65 -0.10 3.78
CA ILE A 111 16.08 1.12 3.22
C ILE A 111 16.61 1.34 1.79
N ASN A 112 17.90 1.14 1.54
CA ASN A 112 18.47 1.25 0.19
C ASN A 112 17.88 0.21 -0.77
N ARG A 113 17.56 -1.00 -0.30
CA ARG A 113 16.84 -2.00 -1.11
C ARG A 113 15.44 -1.57 -1.52
N LEU A 114 14.77 -0.70 -0.74
CA LEU A 114 13.46 -0.15 -1.11
C LEU A 114 13.56 0.90 -2.22
N ILE A 115 14.73 1.51 -2.39
CA ILE A 115 15.01 2.51 -3.42
C ILE A 115 15.35 1.82 -4.75
N ASP A 116 15.89 0.61 -4.70
CA ASP A 116 16.23 -0.19 -5.87
C ASP A 116 14.97 -0.57 -6.67
N ARG A 117 15.12 -0.68 -8.00
CA ARG A 117 14.01 -0.96 -8.93
C ARG A 117 13.35 -2.32 -8.74
N ASP A 118 14.02 -3.26 -8.09
CA ASP A 118 13.56 -4.64 -7.85
C ASP A 118 13.18 -4.85 -6.38
N ILE A 119 12.16 -4.13 -5.92
CA ILE A 119 11.65 -4.26 -4.55
C ILE A 119 11.02 -5.63 -4.35
N SER A 120 11.51 -6.37 -3.36
CA SER A 120 10.85 -7.56 -2.86
C SER A 120 9.92 -7.23 -1.68
N MET A 121 8.83 -7.96 -1.54
CA MET A 121 7.91 -7.80 -0.40
C MET A 121 8.62 -8.08 0.93
N GLU A 122 9.59 -9.01 0.93
CA GLU A 122 10.42 -9.34 2.09
C GLU A 122 11.22 -8.12 2.55
N ALA A 123 11.82 -7.38 1.60
CA ALA A 123 12.56 -6.15 1.93
C ALA A 123 11.64 -5.09 2.54
N VAL A 124 10.42 -4.93 2.01
CA VAL A 124 9.43 -3.99 2.54
C VAL A 124 8.99 -4.39 3.96
N MET A 125 8.69 -5.67 4.17
CA MET A 125 8.32 -6.18 5.50
C MET A 125 9.46 -6.00 6.51
N MET A 126 10.70 -6.25 6.09
CA MET A 126 11.85 -6.10 6.96
C MET A 126 12.11 -4.63 7.32
N ALA A 127 12.02 -3.72 6.37
CA ALA A 127 12.14 -2.29 6.66
C ALA A 127 11.05 -1.81 7.65
N GLY A 128 9.81 -2.24 7.45
CA GLY A 128 8.71 -1.96 8.40
C GLY A 128 8.99 -2.55 9.80
N HIS A 129 9.54 -3.76 9.86
CA HIS A 129 9.93 -4.38 11.13
C HIS A 129 11.05 -3.62 11.83
N LEU A 130 12.05 -3.17 11.09
CA LEU A 130 13.16 -2.35 11.62
C LEU A 130 12.67 -1.01 12.19
N ILE A 131 11.79 -0.31 11.48
CA ILE A 131 11.18 0.93 11.99
C ILE A 131 10.47 0.64 13.33
N ASN A 132 9.64 -0.41 13.39
CA ASN A 132 8.94 -0.79 14.62
C ASN A 132 9.90 -1.16 15.75
N LEU A 133 10.99 -1.87 15.46
CA LEU A 133 12.02 -2.22 16.43
C LEU A 133 12.71 -0.97 16.99
N ARG A 134 13.06 -0.01 16.12
CA ARG A 134 13.68 1.25 16.56
C ARG A 134 12.73 2.11 17.40
N LEU A 135 11.43 2.09 17.08
CA LEU A 135 10.42 2.72 17.94
C LEU A 135 10.36 2.06 19.32
N GLU A 136 10.38 0.74 19.40
CA GLU A 136 10.39 0.01 20.68
C GLU A 136 11.65 0.24 21.50
N GLN A 137 12.79 0.48 20.83
CA GLN A 137 14.05 0.85 21.44
C GLN A 137 14.14 2.34 21.82
N ASN A 138 13.11 3.13 21.49
CA ASN A 138 13.09 4.60 21.65
C ASN A 138 14.23 5.32 20.89
N ASP A 139 14.67 4.73 19.76
CA ASP A 139 15.71 5.31 18.89
C ASP A 139 15.08 6.22 17.82
N GLN A 140 14.50 7.34 18.28
CA GLN A 140 13.76 8.28 17.46
C GLN A 140 14.59 8.87 16.33
N ASP A 141 15.87 9.18 16.59
CA ASP A 141 16.77 9.76 15.60
C ASP A 141 17.00 8.81 14.42
N ARG A 142 17.08 7.52 14.68
CA ARG A 142 17.25 6.52 13.65
C ARG A 142 15.97 6.34 12.83
N VAL A 143 14.81 6.36 13.47
CA VAL A 143 13.52 6.33 12.76
C VAL A 143 13.37 7.51 11.79
N VAL A 144 13.70 8.73 12.23
CA VAL A 144 13.67 9.92 11.35
C VAL A 144 14.61 9.73 10.16
N ARG A 145 15.87 9.30 10.40
CA ARG A 145 16.81 9.03 9.28
C ARG A 145 16.32 7.97 8.31
N MET A 146 15.62 6.93 8.79
CA MET A 146 15.04 5.91 7.92
C MET A 146 13.98 6.50 6.98
N PHE A 147 13.12 7.39 7.47
CA PHE A 147 12.15 8.07 6.60
C PHE A 147 12.81 9.06 5.64
N GLN A 148 13.82 9.81 6.09
CA GLN A 148 14.62 10.70 5.21
C GLN A 148 15.24 9.92 4.04
N ALA A 149 15.79 8.76 4.32
CA ALA A 149 16.40 7.90 3.30
C ALA A 149 15.37 7.34 2.29
N LEU A 150 14.06 7.34 2.62
CA LEU A 150 12.99 6.89 1.71
C LEU A 150 12.53 7.97 0.71
N GLU A 151 13.01 9.21 0.78
CA GLU A 151 12.61 10.29 -0.11
C GLU A 151 12.66 9.91 -1.62
N PRO A 152 13.71 9.24 -2.13
CA PRO A 152 13.77 8.84 -3.54
C PRO A 152 12.66 7.87 -3.97
N VAL A 153 12.00 7.19 -3.03
CA VAL A 153 10.92 6.24 -3.34
C VAL A 153 9.67 6.94 -3.85
N ASN A 154 9.45 8.20 -3.50
CA ASN A 154 8.28 8.98 -3.96
C ASN A 154 8.21 9.05 -5.51
N GLU A 155 9.34 9.00 -6.20
CA GLU A 155 9.41 8.99 -7.67
C GLU A 155 9.17 7.60 -8.27
N ASN A 156 9.26 6.52 -7.49
CA ASN A 156 9.08 5.15 -7.94
C ASN A 156 7.71 4.60 -7.55
N ARG A 157 6.69 4.83 -8.39
CA ARG A 157 5.30 4.42 -8.10
C ARG A 157 5.15 2.96 -7.71
N ARG A 158 5.90 2.02 -8.31
CA ARG A 158 5.80 0.59 -7.98
C ARG A 158 6.31 0.31 -6.57
N ALA A 159 7.45 0.89 -6.23
CA ALA A 159 8.03 0.81 -4.91
C ALA A 159 7.09 1.43 -3.88
N TYR A 160 6.60 2.61 -4.17
CA TYR A 160 5.68 3.38 -3.34
C TYR A 160 4.43 2.56 -2.94
N TYR A 161 3.73 1.93 -3.90
CA TYR A 161 2.55 1.13 -3.59
C TYR A 161 2.86 -0.13 -2.76
N ALA A 162 3.99 -0.79 -2.99
CA ALA A 162 4.41 -1.93 -2.19
C ALA A 162 4.70 -1.52 -0.74
N ILE A 163 5.38 -0.38 -0.54
CA ILE A 163 5.73 0.14 0.78
C ILE A 163 4.49 0.61 1.54
N ILE A 164 3.61 1.38 0.91
CA ILE A 164 2.37 1.85 1.53
C ILE A 164 1.54 0.70 2.06
N SER A 165 1.40 -0.38 1.30
CA SER A 165 0.57 -1.52 1.71
C SER A 165 1.04 -2.16 3.02
N VAL A 166 2.36 -2.13 3.29
CA VAL A 166 2.95 -2.63 4.54
C VAL A 166 3.02 -1.55 5.60
N PHE A 167 3.55 -0.37 5.27
CA PHE A 167 3.81 0.66 6.26
C PHE A 167 2.53 1.21 6.88
N ALA A 168 1.51 1.46 6.07
CA ALA A 168 0.23 1.95 6.58
C ALA A 168 -0.42 0.99 7.59
N HIS A 169 -0.31 -0.32 7.37
CA HIS A 169 -0.98 -1.32 8.21
C HIS A 169 -0.11 -1.88 9.33
N TYR A 170 1.21 -1.92 9.15
CA TYR A 170 2.13 -2.53 10.10
C TYR A 170 2.88 -1.50 10.95
N VAL A 171 3.28 -0.40 10.34
CA VAL A 171 4.03 0.68 11.00
C VAL A 171 3.08 1.75 11.56
N GLY A 172 2.11 2.18 10.77
CA GLY A 172 1.16 3.25 11.09
C GLY A 172 0.48 3.11 12.45
N PRO A 173 -0.09 1.93 12.82
CA PRO A 173 -0.75 1.74 14.11
C PRO A 173 0.10 2.04 15.34
N LYS A 174 1.42 1.98 15.23
CA LYS A 174 2.32 2.37 16.33
C LYS A 174 2.44 3.89 16.45
N PHE A 175 2.54 4.58 15.32
CA PHE A 175 2.62 6.04 15.30
C PHE A 175 1.34 6.73 15.79
N TYR A 176 0.17 6.19 15.49
CA TYR A 176 -1.11 6.80 15.91
C TYR A 176 -1.32 6.81 17.43
N ARG A 177 -0.52 6.06 18.18
CA ARG A 177 -0.57 6.00 19.65
C ARG A 177 0.54 6.77 20.32
N LEU A 178 1.46 7.35 19.53
CA LEU A 178 2.56 8.13 20.07
C LEU A 178 2.07 9.51 20.50
N GLU A 179 2.32 9.84 21.76
CA GLU A 179 1.98 11.11 22.38
C GLU A 179 3.17 12.08 22.41
N ASP A 180 4.37 11.61 22.02
CA ASP A 180 5.58 12.45 21.94
C ASP A 180 5.48 13.45 20.79
N LYS A 181 4.98 14.64 21.09
CA LYS A 181 4.75 15.70 20.11
C LYS A 181 6.03 16.12 19.40
N ALA A 182 7.14 16.24 20.11
CA ALA A 182 8.40 16.69 19.52
C ALA A 182 8.93 15.68 18.50
N PHE A 183 8.79 14.40 18.78
CA PHE A 183 9.15 13.35 17.84
C PHE A 183 8.23 13.34 16.61
N ILE A 184 6.91 13.45 16.82
CA ILE A 184 5.94 13.50 15.72
C ILE A 184 6.15 14.74 14.84
N GLU A 185 6.43 15.92 15.44
CA GLU A 185 6.77 17.14 14.68
C GLU A 185 7.98 16.92 13.76
N ARG A 186 9.00 16.23 14.23
CA ARG A 186 10.17 15.88 13.41
C ARG A 186 9.80 14.96 12.24
N LEU A 187 8.90 14.03 12.44
CA LEU A 187 8.42 13.12 11.38
C LEU A 187 7.51 13.84 10.37
N MET A 188 6.76 14.87 10.79
CA MET A 188 5.85 15.59 9.90
C MET A 188 6.56 16.46 8.86
N VAL A 189 7.87 16.68 8.98
CA VAL A 189 8.66 17.34 7.92
C VAL A 189 9.17 16.36 6.88
N GLU A 190 9.01 15.05 7.12
CA GLU A 190 9.45 13.99 6.22
C GLU A 190 8.29 13.55 5.31
N THR A 191 8.31 13.97 4.06
CA THR A 191 7.27 13.60 3.06
C THR A 191 7.02 12.10 2.98
N PRO A 192 8.03 11.19 3.01
CA PRO A 192 7.77 9.75 3.04
C PRO A 192 6.95 9.28 4.24
N PHE A 193 7.14 9.87 5.41
CA PHE A 193 6.32 9.54 6.58
C PHE A 193 4.85 9.92 6.35
N ILE A 194 4.59 11.13 5.88
CA ILE A 194 3.21 11.58 5.60
C ILE A 194 2.58 10.67 4.57
N ASN A 195 3.25 10.45 3.44
CA ASN A 195 2.69 9.71 2.31
C ASN A 195 2.51 8.21 2.58
N MET A 196 3.48 7.56 3.23
CA MET A 196 3.50 6.10 3.36
C MET A 196 2.87 5.59 4.67
N VAL A 197 2.79 6.44 5.69
CA VAL A 197 2.27 6.05 7.01
C VAL A 197 0.98 6.78 7.33
N LEU A 198 1.00 8.12 7.30
CA LEU A 198 -0.11 8.94 7.79
C LEU A 198 -1.29 8.96 6.83
N SER A 199 -1.03 9.15 5.52
CA SER A 199 -2.08 9.48 4.54
C SER A 199 -2.89 8.29 4.05
N PHE A 200 -2.39 7.08 4.14
CA PHE A 200 -3.05 5.91 3.57
C PHE A 200 -3.96 5.18 4.55
N TYR A 201 -3.53 5.04 5.78
CA TYR A 201 -4.33 4.47 6.85
C TYR A 201 -5.09 5.58 7.56
N VAL A 202 -6.41 5.60 7.43
CA VAL A 202 -7.25 6.63 8.05
C VAL A 202 -8.16 5.98 9.10
N PRO A 203 -7.81 6.03 10.38
CA PRO A 203 -8.70 5.59 11.46
C PRO A 203 -9.77 6.65 11.70
N VAL A 204 -10.82 6.65 10.89
CA VAL A 204 -11.89 7.67 10.90
C VAL A 204 -12.49 7.89 12.30
N MET A 205 -12.57 6.82 13.11
CA MET A 205 -13.09 6.89 14.48
C MET A 205 -12.11 7.53 15.48
N GLU A 206 -10.84 7.66 15.11
CA GLU A 206 -9.78 8.26 15.94
C GLU A 206 -9.50 9.74 15.57
N LEU A 207 -10.30 10.33 14.68
CA LEU A 207 -10.17 11.74 14.27
C LEU A 207 -10.35 12.75 15.41
N ASN A 208 -11.02 12.37 16.49
CA ASN A 208 -11.13 13.16 17.72
C ASN A 208 -9.98 12.91 18.72
N GLY A 209 -9.13 11.95 18.45
CA GLY A 209 -7.99 11.53 19.28
C GLY A 209 -6.63 11.94 18.73
N THR A 210 -5.61 11.15 19.07
CA THR A 210 -4.21 11.38 18.71
C THR A 210 -4.00 11.51 17.20
N TYR A 211 -4.67 10.68 16.39
CA TYR A 211 -4.54 10.77 14.94
C TYR A 211 -5.04 12.12 14.38
N GLY A 212 -6.17 12.64 14.89
CA GLY A 212 -6.63 13.96 14.49
C GLY A 212 -5.65 15.08 14.85
N HIS A 213 -4.97 14.98 15.99
CA HIS A 213 -3.87 15.90 16.34
C HIS A 213 -2.70 15.79 15.38
N HIS A 214 -2.34 14.59 14.95
CA HIS A 214 -1.29 14.40 13.93
C HIS A 214 -1.65 15.07 12.61
N ILE A 215 -2.93 15.02 12.19
CA ILE A 215 -3.42 15.73 11.00
C ILE A 215 -3.29 17.25 11.18
N GLU A 216 -3.65 17.78 12.35
CA GLU A 216 -3.48 19.21 12.64
C GLU A 216 -2.01 19.64 12.62
N MET A 217 -1.11 18.82 13.17
CA MET A 217 0.34 19.05 13.12
C MET A 217 0.87 19.04 11.68
N MET A 218 0.47 18.07 10.86
CA MET A 218 0.83 17.99 9.45
C MET A 218 0.42 19.27 8.71
N LEU A 219 -0.79 19.77 8.90
CA LEU A 219 -1.30 21.00 8.28
C LEU A 219 -0.52 22.25 8.68
N ASN A 220 0.13 22.24 9.84
CA ASN A 220 0.93 23.37 10.32
C ASN A 220 2.36 23.38 9.71
N VAL A 221 2.86 22.23 9.26
CA VAL A 221 4.26 22.11 8.81
C VAL A 221 4.37 21.87 7.29
N SER A 222 3.43 21.16 6.68
CA SER A 222 3.45 20.88 5.25
C SER A 222 2.62 21.89 4.45
N ASN A 223 3.25 22.47 3.42
CA ASN A 223 2.57 23.35 2.45
C ASN A 223 2.25 22.62 1.13
N GLU A 224 2.46 21.32 1.05
CA GLU A 224 2.11 20.55 -0.15
C GLU A 224 0.59 20.50 -0.34
N GLU A 225 0.12 20.80 -1.55
CA GLU A 225 -1.31 20.89 -1.85
C GLU A 225 -2.07 19.59 -1.54
N GLU A 226 -1.46 18.43 -1.83
CA GLU A 226 -2.06 17.13 -1.54
C GLU A 226 -2.19 16.91 -0.03
N HIS A 227 -1.19 17.27 0.78
CA HIS A 227 -1.27 17.19 2.23
C HIS A 227 -2.31 18.15 2.81
N GLN A 228 -2.42 19.36 2.25
CA GLN A 228 -3.45 20.32 2.65
C GLN A 228 -4.85 19.80 2.30
N ALA A 229 -5.04 19.26 1.10
CA ALA A 229 -6.31 18.66 0.68
C ALA A 229 -6.68 17.46 1.58
N PHE A 230 -5.73 16.56 1.82
CA PHE A 230 -5.91 15.39 2.68
C PHE A 230 -6.29 15.81 4.11
N GLY A 231 -5.52 16.68 4.74
CA GLY A 231 -5.73 17.10 6.11
C GLY A 231 -7.04 17.86 6.29
N HIS A 232 -7.32 18.84 5.44
CA HIS A 232 -8.55 19.61 5.54
C HIS A 232 -9.80 18.78 5.23
N SER A 233 -9.73 17.80 4.31
CA SER A 233 -10.83 16.87 4.07
C SER A 233 -11.15 16.02 5.31
N LEU A 234 -10.13 15.54 6.02
CA LEU A 234 -10.33 14.77 7.26
C LEU A 234 -10.87 15.62 8.41
N LEU A 235 -10.39 16.86 8.57
CA LEU A 235 -10.93 17.75 9.59
C LEU A 235 -12.37 18.17 9.27
N ALA A 236 -12.73 18.40 7.99
CA ALA A 236 -14.11 18.62 7.59
C ALA A 236 -14.99 17.40 7.92
N ASN A 237 -14.51 16.19 7.66
CA ASN A 237 -15.21 14.95 8.02
C ASN A 237 -15.40 14.85 9.55
N ARG A 238 -14.36 15.09 10.34
CA ARG A 238 -14.44 15.11 11.80
C ARG A 238 -15.51 16.08 12.30
N GLU A 239 -15.48 17.30 11.81
CA GLU A 239 -16.43 18.33 12.25
C GLU A 239 -17.87 17.99 11.85
N LEU A 240 -18.08 17.39 10.67
CA LEU A 240 -19.40 16.89 10.25
C LEU A 240 -19.90 15.79 11.18
N LEU A 241 -19.09 14.78 11.46
CA LEU A 241 -19.47 13.68 12.37
C LEU A 241 -19.75 14.17 13.79
N ASN A 242 -19.14 15.27 14.21
CA ASN A 242 -19.42 15.94 15.50
C ASN A 242 -20.62 16.90 15.45
N GLY A 243 -21.33 16.99 14.33
CA GLY A 243 -22.48 17.90 14.16
C GLY A 243 -22.11 19.38 13.92
N ASN A 244 -20.83 19.69 13.72
CA ASN A 244 -20.31 21.06 13.56
C ASN A 244 -20.24 21.49 12.09
N ARG A 245 -21.40 21.57 11.41
CA ARG A 245 -21.48 21.84 9.97
C ARG A 245 -20.72 23.11 9.53
N ASP A 246 -20.79 24.18 10.31
CA ASP A 246 -20.12 25.45 9.97
C ASP A 246 -18.59 25.31 10.01
N ARG A 247 -18.05 24.61 11.00
CA ARG A 247 -16.62 24.32 11.08
C ARG A 247 -16.18 23.39 9.95
N ALA A 248 -17.00 22.40 9.61
CA ALA A 248 -16.74 21.54 8.47
C ALA A 248 -16.62 22.34 7.17
N LYS A 249 -17.53 23.33 6.93
CA LYS A 249 -17.44 24.24 5.79
C LYS A 249 -16.17 25.09 5.78
N VAL A 250 -15.67 25.50 6.95
CA VAL A 250 -14.40 26.26 7.04
C VAL A 250 -13.23 25.41 6.55
N HIS A 251 -13.16 24.14 6.97
CA HIS A 251 -12.13 23.22 6.49
C HIS A 251 -12.32 22.88 5.03
N PHE A 252 -13.51 22.58 4.58
CA PHE A 252 -13.81 22.25 3.19
C PHE A 252 -13.37 23.34 2.21
N ARG A 253 -13.59 24.61 2.52
CA ARG A 253 -13.15 25.75 1.69
C ARG A 253 -11.63 25.92 1.59
N LYS A 254 -10.88 25.29 2.47
CA LYS A 254 -9.41 25.32 2.46
C LYS A 254 -8.81 24.17 1.63
N ILE A 255 -9.63 23.26 1.12
CA ILE A 255 -9.15 22.18 0.26
C ILE A 255 -8.72 22.79 -1.07
N PRO A 256 -7.45 22.70 -1.47
CA PRO A 256 -7.01 23.16 -2.80
C PRO A 256 -7.73 22.36 -3.90
N SER A 257 -7.90 22.99 -5.06
CA SER A 257 -8.36 22.27 -6.26
C SER A 257 -7.19 21.55 -6.91
N GLY A 258 -7.38 20.27 -7.27
CA GLY A 258 -6.34 19.46 -7.89
C GLY A 258 -6.87 18.09 -8.30
N ASP A 259 -6.05 17.33 -9.02
CA ASP A 259 -6.30 15.92 -9.34
C ASP A 259 -5.68 15.08 -8.22
N TYR A 260 -6.49 14.42 -7.45
CA TYR A 260 -6.06 13.67 -6.29
C TYR A 260 -6.23 12.16 -6.48
N PHE A 261 -5.60 11.39 -5.61
CA PHE A 261 -5.85 9.96 -5.55
C PHE A 261 -7.32 9.68 -5.16
N SER A 262 -7.94 8.69 -5.77
CA SER A 262 -9.40 8.46 -5.74
C SER A 262 -10.03 8.38 -4.35
N ILE A 263 -9.31 7.92 -3.32
CA ILE A 263 -9.85 7.92 -1.96
C ILE A 263 -10.05 9.35 -1.42
N LEU A 264 -9.18 10.27 -1.82
CA LEU A 264 -9.28 11.68 -1.46
C LEU A 264 -10.36 12.37 -2.31
N GLU A 265 -10.42 12.07 -3.61
CA GLU A 265 -11.49 12.56 -4.50
C GLU A 265 -12.86 12.14 -4.00
N GLY A 266 -13.05 10.86 -3.65
CA GLY A 266 -14.31 10.37 -3.08
C GLY A 266 -14.68 11.09 -1.77
N ARG A 267 -13.70 11.34 -0.90
CA ARG A 267 -13.94 12.08 0.33
C ARG A 267 -14.35 13.53 0.05
N ILE A 268 -13.71 14.20 -0.88
CA ILE A 268 -14.04 15.57 -1.28
C ILE A 268 -15.45 15.61 -1.88
N ALA A 269 -15.77 14.68 -2.79
CA ALA A 269 -17.10 14.63 -3.42
C ALA A 269 -18.24 14.44 -2.40
N VAL A 270 -18.09 13.50 -1.45
CA VAL A 270 -19.13 13.29 -0.43
C VAL A 270 -19.24 14.47 0.54
N LEU A 271 -18.12 15.13 0.87
CA LEU A 271 -18.13 16.34 1.69
C LEU A 271 -18.82 17.48 0.97
N ASP A 272 -18.58 17.67 -0.31
CA ASP A 272 -19.24 18.69 -1.14
C ASP A 272 -20.75 18.45 -1.17
N PHE A 273 -21.17 17.23 -1.48
CA PHE A 273 -22.57 16.83 -1.44
C PHE A 273 -23.22 17.12 -0.09
N LEU A 274 -22.62 16.67 1.00
CA LEU A 274 -23.18 16.83 2.34
C LEU A 274 -23.19 18.29 2.82
N LEU A 275 -22.23 19.12 2.43
CA LEU A 275 -22.10 20.51 2.89
C LEU A 275 -22.84 21.51 2.02
N ASN A 276 -22.84 21.34 0.73
CA ASN A 276 -23.36 22.32 -0.23
C ASN A 276 -24.65 21.85 -0.91
N GLY A 277 -24.91 20.56 -0.91
CA GLY A 277 -25.95 19.94 -1.73
C GLY A 277 -25.49 19.81 -3.19
N VAL A 278 -26.11 18.91 -3.91
CA VAL A 278 -25.95 18.74 -5.36
C VAL A 278 -27.33 18.61 -5.95
N ASP A 279 -27.56 19.26 -7.09
CA ASP A 279 -28.82 19.13 -7.78
C ASP A 279 -29.07 17.66 -8.18
N SER A 280 -30.29 17.17 -8.01
CA SER A 280 -30.66 15.77 -8.30
C SER A 280 -30.22 15.33 -9.70
N ASP A 281 -30.31 16.24 -10.69
CA ASP A 281 -29.94 15.95 -12.06
C ASP A 281 -28.43 15.85 -12.29
N ALA A 282 -27.63 16.40 -11.37
CA ALA A 282 -26.17 16.39 -11.41
C ALA A 282 -25.54 15.25 -10.59
N LEU A 283 -26.32 14.53 -9.77
CA LEU A 283 -25.82 13.51 -8.84
C LEU A 283 -25.01 12.40 -9.53
N GLY A 284 -25.47 11.89 -10.68
CA GLY A 284 -24.77 10.86 -11.43
C GLY A 284 -23.38 11.27 -11.92
N GLY A 285 -23.19 12.56 -12.25
CA GLY A 285 -21.89 13.12 -12.64
C GLY A 285 -20.99 13.49 -11.47
N HIS A 286 -21.57 13.73 -10.30
CA HIS A 286 -20.84 14.17 -9.10
C HIS A 286 -20.00 13.03 -8.47
N PHE A 287 -20.49 11.79 -8.50
CA PHE A 287 -19.83 10.62 -7.94
C PHE A 287 -19.25 9.72 -9.03
N THR A 288 -18.35 10.24 -9.84
CA THR A 288 -17.74 9.48 -10.95
C THR A 288 -16.30 9.10 -10.60
N PRO A 289 -16.06 7.85 -10.14
CA PRO A 289 -14.71 7.39 -9.86
C PRO A 289 -13.92 7.17 -11.14
N PRO A 290 -12.60 7.38 -11.15
CA PRO A 290 -11.73 6.90 -12.23
C PRO A 290 -11.87 5.39 -12.43
N ALA A 291 -11.88 4.93 -13.69
CA ALA A 291 -12.28 3.59 -14.10
C ALA A 291 -11.62 2.41 -13.35
N ASN A 292 -10.39 2.59 -12.84
CA ASN A 292 -9.64 1.51 -12.15
C ASN A 292 -9.56 1.71 -10.63
N GLN A 293 -10.29 2.68 -10.06
CA GLN A 293 -10.08 3.14 -8.69
C GLN A 293 -11.39 3.25 -7.90
N ALA A 294 -12.48 2.73 -8.41
CA ALA A 294 -13.79 2.74 -7.75
C ALA A 294 -13.75 2.20 -6.32
N ILE A 295 -12.95 1.16 -6.07
CA ILE A 295 -12.74 0.59 -4.73
C ILE A 295 -12.30 1.66 -3.72
N PHE A 296 -11.30 2.45 -4.08
CA PHE A 296 -10.74 3.47 -3.18
C PHE A 296 -11.72 4.62 -3.01
N TYR A 297 -12.38 5.01 -4.08
CA TYR A 297 -13.36 6.08 -4.09
C TYR A 297 -14.53 5.78 -3.15
N PHE A 298 -15.16 4.62 -3.32
CA PHE A 298 -16.32 4.24 -2.52
C PHE A 298 -16.00 3.86 -1.07
N LYS A 299 -14.77 3.43 -0.77
CA LYS A 299 -14.29 3.26 0.60
C LYS A 299 -14.47 4.54 1.43
N ALA A 300 -14.22 5.71 0.83
CA ALA A 300 -14.32 6.99 1.52
C ALA A 300 -15.76 7.52 1.63
N ILE A 301 -16.61 7.20 0.66
CA ILE A 301 -17.99 7.72 0.57
C ILE A 301 -18.96 6.98 1.50
N THR A 302 -18.93 5.65 1.45
CA THR A 302 -19.92 4.78 2.09
C THR A 302 -20.17 5.11 3.57
N PRO A 303 -19.15 5.26 4.42
CA PRO A 303 -19.37 5.52 5.84
C PRO A 303 -20.07 6.84 6.11
N LEU A 304 -19.79 7.87 5.32
CA LEU A 304 -20.40 9.18 5.48
C LEU A 304 -21.88 9.17 5.05
N LEU A 305 -22.20 8.52 3.94
CA LEU A 305 -23.58 8.40 3.50
C LEU A 305 -24.44 7.63 4.52
N VAL A 306 -23.88 6.57 5.14
CA VAL A 306 -24.55 5.88 6.25
C VAL A 306 -24.74 6.80 7.46
N ALA A 307 -23.70 7.50 7.88
CA ALA A 307 -23.74 8.39 9.04
C ALA A 307 -24.76 9.55 8.88
N PHE A 308 -24.93 10.02 7.64
CA PHE A 308 -25.88 11.11 7.32
C PHE A 308 -27.22 10.63 6.79
N ASN A 309 -27.49 9.33 6.83
CA ASN A 309 -28.77 8.69 6.46
C ASN A 309 -29.17 8.90 4.98
N GLU A 310 -28.19 8.96 4.07
CA GLU A 310 -28.39 9.14 2.63
C GLU A 310 -28.65 7.78 1.95
N VAL A 311 -29.83 7.18 2.23
CA VAL A 311 -30.19 5.79 1.86
C VAL A 311 -30.31 5.64 0.36
N GLU A 312 -31.14 6.50 -0.28
CA GLU A 312 -31.44 6.43 -1.70
C GLU A 312 -30.19 6.64 -2.56
N LEU A 313 -29.36 7.62 -2.17
CA LEU A 313 -28.11 7.90 -2.86
C LEU A 313 -27.14 6.73 -2.76
N LEU A 314 -26.96 6.16 -1.55
CA LEU A 314 -26.04 5.04 -1.38
C LEU A 314 -26.51 3.80 -2.16
N GLU A 315 -27.81 3.52 -2.15
CA GLU A 315 -28.39 2.41 -2.96
C GLU A 315 -28.17 2.63 -4.45
N GLN A 316 -28.43 3.84 -4.94
CA GLN A 316 -28.18 4.21 -6.33
C GLN A 316 -26.72 3.98 -6.72
N LEU A 317 -25.77 4.49 -5.95
CA LEU A 317 -24.34 4.36 -6.21
C LEU A 317 -23.86 2.89 -6.20
N ILE A 318 -24.35 2.08 -5.26
CA ILE A 318 -24.02 0.64 -5.21
C ILE A 318 -24.49 -0.05 -6.50
N ARG A 319 -25.67 0.31 -6.99
CA ARG A 319 -26.28 -0.28 -8.19
C ARG A 319 -25.59 0.21 -9.47
N GLU A 320 -25.40 1.52 -9.63
CA GLU A 320 -24.83 2.12 -10.84
C GLU A 320 -23.39 1.68 -11.09
N HIS A 321 -22.61 1.49 -10.01
CA HIS A 321 -21.20 1.11 -10.07
C HIS A 321 -20.96 -0.37 -9.82
N ASP A 322 -22.02 -1.18 -9.71
CA ASP A 322 -21.95 -2.62 -9.46
C ASP A 322 -20.98 -3.02 -8.33
N LEU A 323 -21.04 -2.27 -7.21
CA LEU A 323 -20.05 -2.36 -6.14
C LEU A 323 -20.01 -3.73 -5.44
N LEU A 324 -21.08 -4.52 -5.52
CA LEU A 324 -21.13 -5.88 -4.98
C LEU A 324 -20.33 -6.88 -5.85
N ASN A 325 -20.21 -6.62 -7.15
CA ASN A 325 -19.51 -7.46 -8.11
C ASN A 325 -18.19 -6.83 -8.58
N ILE A 326 -17.74 -5.75 -7.92
CA ILE A 326 -16.50 -5.09 -8.28
C ILE A 326 -15.33 -6.08 -8.23
N THR A 327 -14.56 -6.15 -9.31
CA THR A 327 -13.37 -6.99 -9.40
C THR A 327 -12.14 -6.12 -9.51
N SER A 328 -11.15 -6.43 -8.71
CA SER A 328 -9.87 -5.73 -8.69
C SER A 328 -8.80 -6.74 -8.29
N GLN A 329 -7.61 -6.58 -8.77
CA GLN A 329 -6.47 -7.38 -8.30
C GLN A 329 -5.88 -6.83 -6.99
N HIS A 330 -6.56 -5.89 -6.36
CA HIS A 330 -6.09 -5.25 -5.15
C HIS A 330 -6.49 -6.06 -3.91
N TRP A 331 -5.58 -6.21 -2.96
CA TRP A 331 -5.80 -6.95 -1.72
C TRP A 331 -6.98 -6.41 -0.86
N MET A 332 -7.40 -5.16 -1.07
CA MET A 332 -8.54 -4.54 -0.39
C MET A 332 -9.90 -4.95 -0.95
N GLU A 333 -9.97 -5.60 -2.11
CA GLU A 333 -11.23 -5.95 -2.80
C GLU A 333 -12.25 -6.64 -1.87
N GLU A 334 -11.80 -7.69 -1.19
CA GLU A 334 -12.64 -8.45 -0.27
C GLU A 334 -13.20 -7.60 0.87
N SER A 335 -12.39 -6.68 1.40
CA SER A 335 -12.81 -5.78 2.49
C SER A 335 -13.84 -4.74 2.02
N VAL A 336 -13.69 -4.23 0.80
CA VAL A 336 -14.65 -3.29 0.21
C VAL A 336 -15.98 -3.99 -0.09
N LYS A 337 -15.95 -5.21 -0.65
CA LYS A 337 -17.16 -6.00 -0.88
C LYS A 337 -17.93 -6.22 0.43
N LYS A 338 -17.26 -6.67 1.47
CA LYS A 338 -17.89 -6.86 2.79
C LYS A 338 -18.44 -5.57 3.39
N GLN A 339 -17.75 -4.46 3.21
CA GLN A 339 -18.25 -3.15 3.64
C GLN A 339 -19.50 -2.74 2.83
N THR A 340 -19.50 -3.00 1.52
CA THR A 340 -20.68 -2.76 0.66
C THR A 340 -21.85 -3.65 1.05
N GLU A 341 -21.61 -4.92 1.36
CA GLU A 341 -22.65 -5.84 1.87
C GLU A 341 -23.22 -5.36 3.21
N LEU A 342 -22.39 -4.83 4.13
CA LEU A 342 -22.88 -4.18 5.35
C LEU A 342 -23.75 -2.96 5.04
N ALA A 343 -23.35 -2.13 4.07
CA ALA A 343 -24.15 -0.99 3.65
C ALA A 343 -25.49 -1.44 3.06
N MET A 344 -25.50 -2.53 2.29
CA MET A 344 -26.77 -3.14 1.81
C MET A 344 -27.64 -3.62 2.97
N ALA A 345 -27.07 -4.26 4.00
CA ALA A 345 -27.85 -4.65 5.18
C ALA A 345 -28.51 -3.44 5.85
N TRP A 346 -27.81 -2.31 5.94
CA TRP A 346 -28.35 -1.07 6.46
C TRP A 346 -29.48 -0.51 5.57
N ILE A 347 -29.29 -0.48 4.25
CA ILE A 347 -30.33 -0.04 3.28
C ILE A 347 -31.59 -0.90 3.44
N LEU A 348 -31.44 -2.23 3.44
CA LEU A 348 -32.57 -3.17 3.61
C LEU A 348 -33.30 -2.94 4.94
N ALA A 349 -32.56 -2.71 6.03
CA ALA A 349 -33.18 -2.37 7.32
C ALA A 349 -34.03 -1.09 7.24
N LYS A 350 -33.52 -0.05 6.57
CA LYS A 350 -34.24 1.21 6.34
C LYS A 350 -35.49 1.06 5.48
N GLN A 351 -35.46 0.12 4.54
CA GLN A 351 -36.60 -0.21 3.66
C GLN A 351 -37.61 -1.17 4.32
N GLY A 352 -37.34 -1.64 5.55
CA GLY A 352 -38.22 -2.56 6.27
C GLY A 352 -37.97 -4.05 5.96
N GLU A 353 -37.00 -4.37 5.11
CA GLU A 353 -36.60 -5.75 4.75
C GLU A 353 -35.73 -6.39 5.85
N THR A 354 -36.33 -6.49 7.06
CA THR A 354 -35.62 -6.83 8.29
C THR A 354 -35.04 -8.25 8.30
N LYS A 355 -35.64 -9.19 7.56
CA LYS A 355 -35.18 -10.57 7.52
C LYS A 355 -33.87 -10.71 6.73
N GLU A 356 -33.81 -10.11 5.57
CA GLU A 356 -32.66 -10.07 4.69
C GLU A 356 -31.51 -9.30 5.33
N SER A 357 -31.80 -8.14 5.90
CA SER A 357 -30.84 -7.34 6.65
C SER A 357 -30.19 -8.11 7.80
N LYS A 358 -31.01 -8.81 8.63
CA LYS A 358 -30.51 -9.65 9.73
C LYS A 358 -29.66 -10.83 9.23
N ALA A 359 -29.99 -11.40 8.08
CA ALA A 359 -29.21 -12.51 7.49
C ALA A 359 -27.81 -12.03 7.12
N ILE A 360 -27.68 -10.91 6.40
CA ILE A 360 -26.38 -10.32 6.01
C ILE A 360 -25.60 -9.92 7.26
N LEU A 361 -26.22 -9.16 8.16
CA LEU A 361 -25.58 -8.68 9.40
C LEU A 361 -25.07 -9.85 10.26
N GLY A 362 -25.84 -10.94 10.37
CA GLY A 362 -25.48 -12.13 11.14
C GLY A 362 -24.20 -12.81 10.64
N VAL A 363 -23.95 -12.76 9.33
CA VAL A 363 -22.70 -13.27 8.73
C VAL A 363 -21.54 -12.32 8.96
N LEU A 364 -21.75 -11.02 8.72
CA LEU A 364 -20.67 -10.05 8.66
C LEU A 364 -20.28 -9.43 10.01
N LYS A 365 -21.19 -9.42 11.00
CA LYS A 365 -20.92 -8.86 12.34
C LYS A 365 -19.71 -9.45 13.03
N ASN A 366 -19.43 -10.73 12.80
CA ASN A 366 -18.30 -11.45 13.40
C ASN A 366 -17.09 -11.52 12.44
N THR A 367 -17.15 -10.86 11.31
CA THR A 367 -16.03 -10.83 10.35
C THR A 367 -14.93 -9.92 10.89
N THR A 368 -13.70 -10.42 10.83
CA THR A 368 -12.53 -9.59 11.12
C THR A 368 -12.23 -8.70 9.91
N PHE A 369 -12.37 -7.41 10.07
CA PHE A 369 -11.97 -6.42 9.09
C PHE A 369 -10.52 -5.98 9.32
N PRO A 370 -9.77 -5.63 8.27
CA PRO A 370 -8.52 -4.89 8.41
C PRO A 370 -8.74 -3.62 9.23
N ARG A 371 -7.72 -3.20 9.95
CA ARG A 371 -7.85 -2.15 10.97
C ARG A 371 -8.40 -0.82 10.44
N ASP A 372 -8.05 -0.47 9.22
CA ASP A 372 -8.54 0.73 8.53
C ASP A 372 -10.02 0.66 8.10
N TYR A 373 -10.60 -0.55 8.14
CA TYR A 373 -12.03 -0.79 7.91
C TYR A 373 -12.82 -1.00 9.20
N GLN A 374 -12.15 -1.34 10.31
CA GLN A 374 -12.85 -1.68 11.56
C GLN A 374 -13.79 -0.57 12.02
N GLY A 375 -13.31 0.67 12.10
CA GLY A 375 -14.12 1.81 12.54
C GLY A 375 -15.30 2.08 11.64
N THR A 376 -15.11 2.04 10.33
CA THR A 376 -16.18 2.28 9.35
C THR A 376 -17.19 1.14 9.31
N SER A 377 -16.74 -0.11 9.40
CA SER A 377 -17.63 -1.27 9.47
C SER A 377 -18.43 -1.28 10.76
N GLN A 378 -17.82 -0.93 11.88
CA GLN A 378 -18.51 -0.82 13.16
C GLN A 378 -19.61 0.26 13.12
N LEU A 379 -19.34 1.43 12.54
CA LEU A 379 -20.32 2.48 12.34
C LEU A 379 -21.54 1.99 11.54
N ILE A 380 -21.32 1.23 10.46
CA ILE A 380 -22.42 0.69 9.63
C ILE A 380 -23.17 -0.39 10.40
N ILE A 381 -22.50 -1.27 11.14
CA ILE A 381 -23.12 -2.29 11.99
C ILE A 381 -24.03 -1.64 13.02
N GLU A 382 -23.53 -0.66 13.77
CA GLU A 382 -24.28 0.05 14.81
C GLU A 382 -25.49 0.79 14.23
N ALA A 383 -25.31 1.46 13.08
CA ALA A 383 -26.41 2.12 12.38
C ALA A 383 -27.50 1.12 11.94
N THR A 384 -27.09 -0.08 11.48
CA THR A 384 -28.02 -1.14 11.08
C THR A 384 -28.78 -1.70 12.28
N GLU A 385 -28.06 -2.02 13.38
CA GLU A 385 -28.68 -2.53 14.60
C GLU A 385 -29.67 -1.54 15.20
N ALA A 386 -29.35 -0.24 15.20
CA ALA A 386 -30.27 0.79 15.67
C ALA A 386 -31.60 0.82 14.89
N VAL A 387 -31.54 0.65 13.57
CA VAL A 387 -32.75 0.57 12.74
C VAL A 387 -33.54 -0.71 13.02
N LEU A 388 -32.86 -1.85 13.20
CA LEU A 388 -33.53 -3.14 13.45
C LEU A 388 -34.14 -3.28 14.84
N GLN A 389 -33.80 -2.38 15.78
CA GLN A 389 -34.32 -2.31 17.14
C GLN A 389 -35.46 -1.31 17.28
N ALA A 390 -35.58 -0.34 16.37
CA ALA A 390 -36.64 0.69 16.36
C ALA A 390 -37.94 0.14 15.76
#